data_e20a88428b553e8882aac0f0544d56aa
#
_entry.id   e20a88428b553e8882aac0f0544d56aa
#
_cell.length_a   1.000
_cell.length_b   1.000
_cell.length_c   1.000
_cell.angle_alpha   90.00
_cell.angle_beta   90.00
_cell.angle_gamma   90.00
#
_symmetry.space_group_name_H-M   'P 1'
#
loop_
_entity.id
_entity.type
_entity.pdbx_description
1 polymer ?
#
loop_
_entity_poly.entity_id
_entity_poly.type
_entity_poly.pdbx_seq_one_letter_code
_entity_poly.pdbx_strand_id
1 'polypeptide(L)'
;MKKILIGTHNKGKFREISYLLSKKIKKISPNQLKIKSPQETGKTFFANAKLKANYFSKFTKLPVISDDSGLCIKALKDKPGIYSARWAKNHGSFKNAMKFILKKMKKKIDRSAIFICSLSFKYPRGKTITVLGKIKGSISLKMLGKKGFGYDPIFIPNSKSITFGQMPKIEKIRMDHRYVAFKKMKRKVKTL
;
A
#
# COMPACT_ATOMS: atom_id res chain seq x y z
N MET A 1 22.37 -6.24 15.47
CA MET A 1 20.92 -6.06 15.23
C MET A 1 20.70 -5.70 13.76
N LYS A 2 19.92 -6.50 13.03
CA LYS A 2 19.61 -6.22 11.60
C LYS A 2 18.77 -4.96 11.49
N LYS A 3 19.09 -4.07 10.54
CA LYS A 3 18.35 -2.84 10.25
C LYS A 3 17.77 -2.92 8.85
N ILE A 4 16.59 -2.34 8.61
CA ILE A 4 15.97 -2.22 7.28
C ILE A 4 15.37 -0.82 7.10
N LEU A 5 15.55 -0.23 5.93
CA LEU A 5 14.85 1.00 5.56
C LEU A 5 13.49 0.63 4.95
N ILE A 6 12.42 1.12 5.54
CA ILE A 6 11.08 1.07 4.94
C ILE A 6 10.89 2.34 4.12
N GLY A 7 11.10 2.25 2.79
CA GLY A 7 11.13 3.37 1.85
C GLY A 7 9.74 3.93 1.56
N THR A 8 9.13 4.54 2.56
CA THR A 8 7.84 5.24 2.43
C THR A 8 7.73 6.39 3.45
N HIS A 9 7.15 7.52 3.02
CA HIS A 9 6.78 8.64 3.89
C HIS A 9 5.33 8.51 4.41
N ASN A 10 4.55 7.56 3.87
CA ASN A 10 3.19 7.33 4.34
C ASN A 10 3.21 6.57 5.68
N LYS A 11 2.78 7.26 6.76
CA LYS A 11 2.76 6.71 8.12
C LYS A 11 1.93 5.42 8.24
N GLY A 12 0.84 5.29 7.48
CA GLY A 12 0.00 4.09 7.46
C GLY A 12 0.74 2.90 6.88
N LYS A 13 1.34 3.06 5.69
CA LYS A 13 2.15 2.03 5.03
C LYS A 13 3.36 1.62 5.89
N PHE A 14 4.05 2.60 6.46
CA PHE A 14 5.17 2.33 7.36
C PHE A 14 4.76 1.44 8.54
N ARG A 15 3.65 1.78 9.21
CA ARG A 15 3.14 0.99 10.34
C ARG A 15 2.77 -0.43 9.97
N GLU A 16 2.10 -0.64 8.83
CA GLU A 16 1.71 -1.98 8.37
C GLU A 16 2.92 -2.82 7.98
N ILE A 17 3.86 -2.28 7.20
CA ILE A 17 5.10 -2.99 6.84
C ILE A 17 5.92 -3.30 8.11
N SER A 18 6.00 -2.36 9.03
CA SER A 18 6.71 -2.56 10.30
C SER A 18 6.13 -3.71 11.13
N TYR A 19 4.80 -3.84 11.15
CA TYR A 19 4.11 -4.93 11.84
C TYR A 19 4.40 -6.30 11.21
N LEU A 20 4.48 -6.35 9.89
CA LEU A 20 4.75 -7.59 9.14
C LEU A 20 6.20 -8.07 9.27
N LEU A 21 7.14 -7.16 9.47
CA LEU A 21 8.55 -7.47 9.67
C LEU A 21 8.81 -8.01 11.09
N SER A 22 9.76 -8.94 11.21
CA SER A 22 10.19 -9.49 12.52
C SER A 22 10.51 -8.37 13.53
N LYS A 23 10.10 -8.55 14.79
CA LYS A 23 10.43 -7.61 15.89
C LYS A 23 11.95 -7.47 16.09
N LYS A 24 12.74 -8.49 15.74
CA LYS A 24 14.21 -8.47 15.83
C LYS A 24 14.89 -7.53 14.82
N ILE A 25 14.17 -7.03 13.81
CA ILE A 25 14.68 -6.10 12.81
C ILE A 25 14.37 -4.66 13.24
N LYS A 26 15.37 -3.78 13.31
CA LYS A 26 15.16 -2.34 13.52
C LYS A 26 14.66 -1.69 12.21
N LYS A 27 13.48 -1.06 12.26
CA LYS A 27 12.84 -0.38 11.14
C LYS A 27 13.29 1.08 11.12
N ILE A 28 13.78 1.53 9.98
CA ILE A 28 14.25 2.91 9.76
C ILE A 28 13.30 3.53 8.74
N SER A 29 12.89 4.77 8.95
CA SER A 29 12.11 5.55 7.97
C SER A 29 13.01 6.49 7.18
N PRO A 30 12.60 6.92 5.97
CA PRO A 30 13.35 7.91 5.20
C PRO A 30 13.50 9.25 5.95
N ASN A 31 12.52 9.63 6.77
CA ASN A 31 12.59 10.86 7.58
C ASN A 31 13.74 10.84 8.59
N GLN A 32 14.04 9.69 9.21
CA GLN A 32 15.16 9.54 10.13
C GLN A 32 16.53 9.69 9.44
N LEU A 33 16.57 9.47 8.13
CA LEU A 33 17.79 9.65 7.31
C LEU A 33 17.73 10.94 6.48
N LYS A 34 16.73 11.80 6.67
CA LYS A 34 16.50 13.05 5.91
C LYS A 34 16.46 12.84 4.38
N ILE A 35 16.02 11.66 3.92
CA ILE A 35 15.92 11.32 2.49
C ILE A 35 14.52 11.70 1.99
N LYS A 36 14.45 12.51 0.93
CA LYS A 36 13.20 12.89 0.25
C LYS A 36 12.62 11.71 -0.57
N SER A 37 11.31 11.74 -0.85
CA SER A 37 10.70 10.78 -1.76
C SER A 37 11.10 11.05 -3.20
N PRO A 38 11.34 10.00 -4.01
CA PRO A 38 11.45 10.18 -5.45
C PRO A 38 10.10 10.54 -6.07
N GLN A 39 10.14 11.16 -7.25
CA GLN A 39 8.97 11.28 -8.10
C GLN A 39 8.60 9.90 -8.66
N GLU A 40 7.33 9.52 -8.55
CA GLU A 40 6.81 8.27 -9.09
C GLU A 40 6.45 8.44 -10.56
N THR A 41 7.37 8.06 -11.45
CA THR A 41 7.23 8.17 -12.92
C THR A 41 6.80 6.86 -13.58
N GLY A 42 6.71 5.78 -12.82
CA GLY A 42 6.33 4.46 -13.33
C GLY A 42 4.85 4.39 -13.72
N LYS A 43 4.57 3.67 -14.80
CA LYS A 43 3.20 3.45 -15.31
C LYS A 43 2.46 2.29 -14.62
N THR A 44 3.11 1.60 -13.68
CA THR A 44 2.54 0.46 -12.94
C THR A 44 2.96 0.51 -11.46
N PHE A 45 2.17 -0.13 -10.59
CA PHE A 45 2.55 -0.33 -9.19
C PHE A 45 3.91 -1.02 -9.06
N PHE A 46 4.18 -1.99 -9.94
CA PHE A 46 5.45 -2.72 -9.97
C PHE A 46 6.63 -1.78 -10.24
N ALA A 47 6.52 -0.96 -11.27
CA ALA A 47 7.57 -0.01 -11.66
C ALA A 47 7.83 1.02 -10.55
N ASN A 48 6.77 1.59 -9.95
CA ASN A 48 6.90 2.58 -8.88
C ASN A 48 7.50 1.99 -7.60
N ALA A 49 7.10 0.79 -7.18
CA ALA A 49 7.69 0.13 -6.02
C ALA A 49 9.19 -0.15 -6.23
N LYS A 50 9.57 -0.66 -7.41
CA LYS A 50 10.96 -0.93 -7.80
C LYS A 50 11.78 0.37 -7.86
N LEU A 51 11.22 1.43 -8.47
CA LEU A 51 11.83 2.76 -8.54
C LEU A 51 12.15 3.28 -7.13
N LYS A 52 11.18 3.25 -6.21
CA LYS A 52 11.37 3.70 -4.82
C LYS A 52 12.43 2.88 -4.09
N ALA A 53 12.40 1.56 -4.19
CA ALA A 53 13.39 0.71 -3.55
C ALA A 53 14.83 1.01 -4.04
N ASN A 54 14.99 1.15 -5.35
CA ASN A 54 16.27 1.50 -5.95
C ASN A 54 16.72 2.92 -5.59
N TYR A 55 15.81 3.88 -5.59
CA TYR A 55 16.11 5.26 -5.21
C TYR A 55 16.64 5.33 -3.77
N PHE A 56 15.88 4.82 -2.80
CA PHE A 56 16.29 4.88 -1.41
C PHE A 56 17.60 4.11 -1.15
N SER A 57 17.87 3.03 -1.89
CA SER A 57 19.11 2.27 -1.74
C SER A 57 20.38 3.04 -2.09
N LYS A 58 20.28 4.13 -2.88
CA LYS A 58 21.43 5.00 -3.21
C LYS A 58 21.91 5.82 -2.01
N PHE A 59 21.03 6.05 -1.01
CA PHE A 59 21.34 6.89 0.15
C PHE A 59 21.64 6.09 1.42
N THR A 60 21.68 4.75 1.33
CA THR A 60 21.94 3.91 2.50
C THR A 60 22.60 2.59 2.13
N LYS A 61 23.39 2.06 3.04
CA LYS A 61 23.94 0.70 2.94
C LYS A 61 22.98 -0.36 3.53
N LEU A 62 21.75 0.04 3.92
CA LEU A 62 20.76 -0.87 4.49
C LEU A 62 19.98 -1.59 3.38
N PRO A 63 19.44 -2.81 3.66
CA PRO A 63 18.37 -3.35 2.86
C PRO A 63 17.17 -2.40 2.83
N VAL A 64 16.50 -2.28 1.69
CA VAL A 64 15.36 -1.38 1.52
C VAL A 64 14.13 -2.19 1.15
N ILE A 65 13.01 -1.94 1.82
CA ILE A 65 11.69 -2.42 1.42
C ILE A 65 10.79 -1.22 1.10
N SER A 66 10.22 -1.17 -0.12
CA SER A 66 9.32 -0.09 -0.55
C SER A 66 8.06 -0.68 -1.17
N ASP A 67 6.94 0.03 -1.05
CA ASP A 67 5.69 -0.37 -1.68
C ASP A 67 5.14 0.72 -2.60
N ASP A 68 4.41 0.29 -3.62
CA ASP A 68 3.40 1.12 -4.26
C ASP A 68 2.06 0.40 -4.25
N SER A 69 0.99 1.12 -3.91
CA SER A 69 -0.30 0.50 -3.68
C SER A 69 -1.45 1.46 -3.92
N GLY A 70 -2.58 0.91 -4.34
CA GLY A 70 -3.77 1.69 -4.60
C GLY A 70 -5.02 0.85 -4.77
N LEU A 71 -6.14 1.55 -4.91
CA LEU A 71 -7.48 1.03 -5.12
C LEU A 71 -7.81 1.09 -6.61
N CYS A 72 -8.17 -0.05 -7.21
CA CYS A 72 -8.65 -0.16 -8.58
C CYS A 72 -10.14 -0.49 -8.53
N ILE A 73 -10.99 0.33 -9.18
CA ILE A 73 -12.45 0.16 -9.19
C ILE A 73 -12.87 -0.13 -10.63
N LYS A 74 -13.43 -1.31 -10.88
CA LYS A 74 -13.76 -1.79 -12.24
C LYS A 74 -14.69 -0.82 -12.98
N ALA A 75 -15.79 -0.40 -12.37
CA ALA A 75 -16.74 0.54 -12.96
C ALA A 75 -16.15 1.94 -13.24
N LEU A 76 -14.96 2.25 -12.71
CA LEU A 76 -14.22 3.49 -12.96
C LEU A 76 -12.95 3.26 -13.83
N LYS A 77 -12.92 2.18 -14.63
CA LYS A 77 -11.78 1.82 -15.50
C LYS A 77 -10.48 1.73 -14.69
N ASP A 78 -10.51 1.00 -13.58
CA ASP A 78 -9.44 0.79 -12.61
C ASP A 78 -8.89 2.06 -11.93
N LYS A 79 -9.59 3.20 -12.07
CA LYS A 79 -9.24 4.42 -11.33
C LYS A 79 -9.67 4.29 -9.87
N PRO A 80 -8.96 4.94 -8.91
CA PRO A 80 -7.76 5.79 -9.09
C PRO A 80 -6.46 5.02 -9.41
N GLY A 81 -6.35 3.71 -9.15
CA GLY A 81 -5.18 2.90 -9.50
C GLY A 81 -3.88 3.44 -8.89
N ILE A 82 -2.82 3.54 -9.69
CA ILE A 82 -1.51 4.11 -9.28
C ILE A 82 -1.61 5.58 -8.83
N TYR A 83 -2.69 6.26 -9.15
CA TYR A 83 -2.95 7.65 -8.76
C TYR A 83 -3.70 7.79 -7.43
N SER A 84 -3.86 6.70 -6.66
CA SER A 84 -4.64 6.70 -5.41
C SER A 84 -4.27 7.80 -4.43
N ALA A 85 -2.98 8.02 -4.17
CA ALA A 85 -2.51 9.11 -3.31
C ALA A 85 -2.67 10.49 -3.96
N ARG A 86 -2.48 10.59 -5.27
CA ARG A 86 -2.65 11.85 -6.02
C ARG A 86 -4.11 12.29 -6.04
N TRP A 87 -5.07 11.36 -6.18
CA TRP A 87 -6.49 11.70 -6.06
C TRP A 87 -6.82 12.27 -4.69
N ALA A 88 -6.27 11.69 -3.60
CA ALA A 88 -6.47 12.25 -2.27
C ALA A 88 -5.89 13.66 -2.15
N LYS A 89 -4.69 13.91 -2.70
CA LYS A 89 -4.07 15.24 -2.74
C LYS A 89 -4.91 16.23 -3.56
N ASN A 90 -5.34 15.85 -4.75
CA ASN A 90 -6.13 16.72 -5.66
C ASN A 90 -7.51 17.08 -5.08
N HIS A 91 -8.08 16.21 -4.23
CA HIS A 91 -9.34 16.48 -3.52
C HIS A 91 -9.13 17.04 -2.11
N GLY A 92 -7.89 17.40 -1.74
CA GLY A 92 -7.52 17.93 -0.43
C GLY A 92 -7.43 16.89 0.69
N SER A 93 -8.07 15.73 0.56
CA SER A 93 -8.00 14.64 1.56
C SER A 93 -8.49 13.32 1.00
N PHE A 94 -8.14 12.22 1.68
CA PHE A 94 -8.75 10.89 1.40
C PHE A 94 -10.26 10.89 1.63
N LYS A 95 -10.76 11.62 2.65
CA LYS A 95 -12.20 11.74 2.91
C LYS A 95 -12.94 12.33 1.72
N ASN A 96 -12.44 13.40 1.13
CA ASN A 96 -13.05 14.01 -0.05
C ASN A 96 -12.90 13.15 -1.31
N ALA A 97 -11.76 12.50 -1.51
CA ALA A 97 -11.59 11.55 -2.61
C ALA A 97 -12.57 10.37 -2.50
N MET A 98 -12.83 9.86 -1.29
CA MET A 98 -13.86 8.84 -1.06
C MET A 98 -15.27 9.36 -1.36
N LYS A 99 -15.63 10.58 -0.93
CA LYS A 99 -16.91 11.21 -1.30
C LYS A 99 -17.07 11.29 -2.81
N PHE A 100 -16.02 11.72 -3.52
CA PHE A 100 -16.02 11.78 -4.99
C PHE A 100 -16.22 10.40 -5.62
N ILE A 101 -15.50 9.37 -5.17
CA ILE A 101 -15.68 7.99 -5.63
C ILE A 101 -17.13 7.53 -5.41
N LEU A 102 -17.67 7.71 -4.20
CA LEU A 102 -19.03 7.30 -3.87
C LEU A 102 -20.07 8.00 -4.73
N LYS A 103 -19.88 9.31 -5.02
CA LYS A 103 -20.73 10.07 -5.95
C LYS A 103 -20.69 9.45 -7.36
N LYS A 104 -19.49 9.13 -7.89
CA LYS A 104 -19.34 8.47 -9.20
C LYS A 104 -19.93 7.05 -9.24
N MET A 105 -19.96 6.37 -8.09
CA MET A 105 -20.47 5.01 -7.95
C MET A 105 -22.00 4.95 -7.69
N LYS A 106 -22.70 6.08 -7.49
CA LYS A 106 -24.12 6.12 -7.08
C LYS A 106 -25.03 5.33 -8.01
N LYS A 107 -24.81 5.42 -9.34
CA LYS A 107 -25.61 4.73 -10.38
C LYS A 107 -24.92 3.49 -10.95
N LYS A 108 -23.86 2.98 -10.31
CA LYS A 108 -23.11 1.81 -10.80
C LYS A 108 -23.55 0.54 -10.08
N ILE A 109 -24.00 -0.46 -10.85
CA ILE A 109 -24.36 -1.79 -10.35
C ILE A 109 -23.09 -2.56 -9.97
N ASP A 110 -22.10 -2.59 -10.88
CA ASP A 110 -20.80 -3.24 -10.62
C ASP A 110 -19.98 -2.37 -9.65
N ARG A 111 -19.87 -2.85 -8.43
CA ARG A 111 -19.09 -2.22 -7.36
C ARG A 111 -17.75 -2.92 -7.12
N SER A 112 -17.37 -3.85 -7.98
CA SER A 112 -16.14 -4.62 -7.85
C SER A 112 -14.91 -3.73 -7.78
N ALA A 113 -14.03 -4.04 -6.84
CA ALA A 113 -12.80 -3.31 -6.64
C ALA A 113 -11.67 -4.24 -6.17
N ILE A 114 -10.44 -3.81 -6.40
CA ILE A 114 -9.24 -4.55 -5.97
C ILE A 114 -8.29 -3.57 -5.30
N PHE A 115 -7.84 -3.88 -4.08
CA PHE A 115 -6.62 -3.28 -3.57
C PHE A 115 -5.39 -4.04 -4.08
N ILE A 116 -4.42 -3.28 -4.58
CA ILE A 116 -3.16 -3.81 -5.10
C ILE A 116 -2.00 -3.22 -4.28
N CYS A 117 -1.04 -4.05 -3.92
CA CYS A 117 0.25 -3.65 -3.38
C CYS A 117 1.36 -4.34 -4.17
N SER A 118 2.22 -3.56 -4.77
CA SER A 118 3.54 -4.03 -5.21
C SER A 118 4.55 -3.74 -4.11
N LEU A 119 5.30 -4.76 -3.71
CA LEU A 119 6.32 -4.68 -2.68
C LEU A 119 7.68 -5.01 -3.29
N SER A 120 8.64 -4.12 -3.14
CA SER A 120 10.00 -4.28 -3.65
C SER A 120 11.00 -4.35 -2.52
N PHE A 121 11.88 -5.34 -2.55
CA PHE A 121 13.01 -5.48 -1.64
C PHE A 121 14.31 -5.34 -2.43
N LYS A 122 15.18 -4.43 -2.00
CA LYS A 122 16.50 -4.17 -2.59
C LYS A 122 17.57 -4.54 -1.59
N TYR A 123 18.45 -5.46 -1.99
CA TYR A 123 19.68 -5.76 -1.25
C TYR A 123 20.68 -4.59 -1.36
N PRO A 124 21.54 -4.34 -0.36
CA PRO A 124 22.48 -3.22 -0.37
C PRO A 124 23.40 -3.21 -1.60
N ARG A 125 23.92 -4.37 -1.96
CA ARG A 125 24.81 -4.59 -3.12
C ARG A 125 24.31 -5.71 -4.00
N GLY A 126 23.01 -5.70 -4.36
CA GLY A 126 22.47 -6.84 -5.08
C GLY A 126 21.22 -6.50 -5.89
N LYS A 127 20.50 -7.55 -6.25
CA LYS A 127 19.26 -7.47 -7.04
C LYS A 127 18.10 -6.85 -6.28
N THR A 128 17.13 -6.35 -7.03
CA THR A 128 15.82 -5.94 -6.52
C THR A 128 14.81 -7.04 -6.80
N ILE A 129 14.11 -7.50 -5.77
CA ILE A 129 13.02 -8.47 -5.88
C ILE A 129 11.71 -7.71 -5.71
N THR A 130 10.77 -7.88 -6.63
CA THR A 130 9.46 -7.23 -6.57
C THR A 130 8.37 -8.29 -6.67
N VAL A 131 7.33 -8.15 -5.86
CA VAL A 131 6.16 -9.05 -5.82
C VAL A 131 4.87 -8.26 -5.79
N LEU A 132 3.76 -8.89 -6.14
CA LEU A 132 2.43 -8.29 -6.18
C LEU A 132 1.47 -9.04 -5.26
N GLY A 133 0.79 -8.30 -4.39
CA GLY A 133 -0.33 -8.74 -3.59
C GLY A 133 -1.62 -8.04 -4.02
N LYS A 134 -2.71 -8.78 -4.09
CA LYS A 134 -4.03 -8.27 -4.46
C LYS A 134 -5.06 -8.80 -3.47
N ILE A 135 -6.06 -8.00 -3.14
CA ILE A 135 -7.27 -8.45 -2.46
C ILE A 135 -8.48 -7.92 -3.22
N LYS A 136 -9.38 -8.82 -3.57
CA LYS A 136 -10.64 -8.51 -4.23
C LYS A 136 -11.69 -8.08 -3.18
N GLY A 137 -12.60 -7.22 -3.59
CA GLY A 137 -13.67 -6.73 -2.74
C GLY A 137 -14.64 -5.86 -3.53
N SER A 138 -15.40 -5.07 -2.82
CA SER A 138 -16.38 -4.14 -3.39
C SER A 138 -16.32 -2.78 -2.70
N ILE A 139 -16.84 -1.76 -3.39
CA ILE A 139 -17.03 -0.43 -2.82
C ILE A 139 -18.36 -0.38 -2.06
N SER A 140 -18.32 0.00 -0.80
CA SER A 140 -19.50 0.20 0.04
C SER A 140 -20.39 1.34 -0.48
N LEU A 141 -21.66 1.39 -0.05
CA LEU A 141 -22.58 2.47 -0.42
C LEU A 141 -22.22 3.81 0.25
N LYS A 142 -21.63 3.76 1.43
CA LYS A 142 -21.22 4.92 2.22
C LYS A 142 -19.89 4.66 2.93
N MET A 143 -19.24 5.70 3.44
CA MET A 143 -18.06 5.54 4.28
C MET A 143 -18.44 4.91 5.62
N LEU A 144 -17.79 3.81 6.00
CA LEU A 144 -18.05 3.07 7.23
C LEU A 144 -16.76 2.83 8.01
N GLY A 145 -16.77 3.17 9.29
CA GLY A 145 -15.62 3.04 10.18
C GLY A 145 -14.61 4.19 10.07
N LYS A 146 -13.72 4.25 11.08
CA LYS A 146 -12.67 5.29 11.21
C LYS A 146 -11.28 4.68 11.35
N LYS A 147 -11.18 3.35 11.30
CA LYS A 147 -9.91 2.61 11.42
C LYS A 147 -9.18 2.56 10.08
N GLY A 148 -7.89 2.14 10.12
CA GLY A 148 -7.08 2.04 8.92
C GLY A 148 -6.61 3.39 8.38
N PHE A 149 -6.45 3.50 7.06
CA PHE A 149 -6.07 4.72 6.35
C PHE A 149 -6.46 4.65 4.87
N GLY A 150 -6.35 5.78 4.17
CA GLY A 150 -6.62 5.83 2.73
C GLY A 150 -8.09 5.57 2.42
N TYR A 151 -8.35 4.60 1.56
CA TYR A 151 -9.68 4.22 1.10
C TYR A 151 -10.31 3.08 1.92
N ASP A 152 -9.73 2.70 3.06
CA ASP A 152 -10.24 1.63 3.93
C ASP A 152 -11.73 1.78 4.30
N PRO A 153 -12.27 3.00 4.59
CA PRO A 153 -13.68 3.18 4.93
C PRO A 153 -14.68 2.88 3.82
N ILE A 154 -14.25 2.70 2.58
CA ILE A 154 -15.16 2.38 1.45
C ILE A 154 -14.86 1.03 0.80
N PHE A 155 -13.94 0.23 1.32
CA PHE A 155 -13.59 -1.06 0.73
C PHE A 155 -14.00 -2.22 1.63
N ILE A 156 -14.86 -3.11 1.11
CA ILE A 156 -15.31 -4.35 1.74
C ILE A 156 -14.59 -5.51 1.04
N PRO A 157 -13.68 -6.25 1.71
CA PRO A 157 -13.05 -7.41 1.10
C PRO A 157 -14.05 -8.55 0.92
N ASN A 158 -13.92 -9.36 -0.15
CA ASN A 158 -14.89 -10.42 -0.50
C ASN A 158 -15.17 -11.43 0.64
N SER A 159 -14.20 -11.63 1.54
CA SER A 159 -14.34 -12.56 2.68
C SER A 159 -15.05 -11.95 3.90
N LYS A 160 -15.57 -10.72 3.79
CA LYS A 160 -16.16 -9.98 4.92
C LYS A 160 -17.37 -9.17 4.48
N SER A 161 -18.23 -8.85 5.44
CA SER A 161 -19.39 -7.94 5.29
C SER A 161 -19.11 -6.50 5.75
N ILE A 162 -17.94 -6.25 6.35
CA ILE A 162 -17.54 -4.95 6.90
C ILE A 162 -16.38 -4.36 6.11
N THR A 163 -16.26 -3.02 6.13
CA THR A 163 -15.15 -2.32 5.48
C THR A 163 -13.84 -2.49 6.26
N PHE A 164 -12.71 -2.30 5.60
CA PHE A 164 -11.43 -2.18 6.30
C PHE A 164 -11.42 -1.05 7.34
N GLY A 165 -12.23 0.00 7.13
CA GLY A 165 -12.39 1.09 8.09
C GLY A 165 -13.11 0.70 9.39
N GLN A 166 -13.89 -0.37 9.38
CA GLN A 166 -14.56 -0.93 10.57
C GLN A 166 -13.74 -2.00 11.25
N MET A 167 -12.86 -2.67 10.49
CA MET A 167 -12.12 -3.85 10.93
C MET A 167 -11.07 -3.51 12.01
N PRO A 168 -10.85 -4.39 13.01
CA PRO A 168 -9.72 -4.28 13.91
C PRO A 168 -8.40 -4.24 13.14
N LYS A 169 -7.48 -3.36 13.56
CA LYS A 169 -6.22 -3.11 12.85
C LYS A 169 -5.39 -4.38 12.57
N ILE A 170 -5.29 -5.26 13.57
CA ILE A 170 -4.50 -6.49 13.45
C ILE A 170 -5.14 -7.45 12.46
N GLU A 171 -6.46 -7.59 12.49
CA GLU A 171 -7.21 -8.41 11.54
C GLU A 171 -7.00 -7.93 10.11
N LYS A 172 -7.16 -6.62 9.86
CA LYS A 172 -6.92 -6.03 8.55
C LYS A 172 -5.49 -6.30 8.06
N ILE A 173 -4.47 -6.03 8.89
CA ILE A 173 -3.05 -6.21 8.50
C ILE A 173 -2.74 -7.67 8.14
N ARG A 174 -3.45 -8.64 8.72
CA ARG A 174 -3.23 -10.08 8.47
C ARG A 174 -3.94 -10.62 7.25
N MET A 175 -4.72 -9.80 6.53
CA MET A 175 -5.46 -10.24 5.36
C MET A 175 -5.35 -9.31 4.15
N ASP A 176 -4.88 -8.07 4.31
CA ASP A 176 -4.89 -7.08 3.25
C ASP A 176 -3.89 -7.37 2.10
N HIS A 177 -3.96 -6.54 1.06
CA HIS A 177 -3.10 -6.63 -0.12
C HIS A 177 -1.61 -6.56 0.20
N ARG A 178 -1.22 -5.83 1.27
CA ARG A 178 0.16 -5.69 1.73
C ARG A 178 0.65 -6.94 2.42
N TYR A 179 -0.21 -7.59 3.20
CA TYR A 179 0.06 -8.90 3.77
C TYR A 179 0.27 -9.97 2.70
N VAL A 180 -0.61 -10.00 1.68
CA VAL A 180 -0.48 -10.95 0.56
C VAL A 180 0.85 -10.73 -0.18
N ALA A 181 1.24 -9.48 -0.45
CA ALA A 181 2.54 -9.16 -1.04
C ALA A 181 3.69 -9.59 -0.12
N PHE A 182 3.59 -9.31 1.17
CA PHE A 182 4.62 -9.66 2.15
C PHE A 182 4.84 -11.17 2.27
N LYS A 183 3.78 -11.98 2.31
CA LYS A 183 3.91 -13.45 2.30
C LYS A 183 4.70 -13.95 1.08
N LYS A 184 4.42 -13.39 -0.11
CA LYS A 184 5.18 -13.72 -1.34
C LYS A 184 6.64 -13.26 -1.24
N MET A 185 6.87 -12.06 -0.68
CA MET A 185 8.23 -11.54 -0.50
C MET A 185 9.04 -12.41 0.47
N LYS A 186 8.47 -12.81 1.60
CA LYS A 186 9.13 -13.64 2.60
C LYS A 186 9.60 -15.00 2.06
N ARG A 187 8.86 -15.58 1.10
CA ARG A 187 9.29 -16.82 0.40
C ARG A 187 10.53 -16.62 -0.46
N LYS A 188 10.77 -15.39 -0.96
CA LYS A 188 11.90 -15.06 -1.85
C LYS A 188 13.08 -14.43 -1.12
N VAL A 189 12.86 -13.88 0.08
CA VAL A 189 13.84 -13.16 0.88
C VAL A 189 13.86 -13.75 2.27
N LYS A 190 14.74 -14.74 2.48
CA LYS A 190 14.86 -15.51 3.74
C LYS A 190 15.23 -14.66 4.98
N THR A 191 15.70 -13.42 4.77
CA THR A 191 16.15 -12.53 5.85
C THR A 191 15.05 -11.64 6.45
N LEU A 192 13.80 -11.73 5.95
CA LEU A 192 12.62 -10.96 6.42
C LEU A 192 11.84 -11.67 7.52
#